data_79e369798611309723624429301e7424
#
_entry.id   79e369798611309723624429301e7424
#
_cell.length_a   1.000
_cell.length_b   1.000
_cell.length_c   1.000
_cell.angle_alpha   90.00
_cell.angle_beta   90.00
_cell.angle_gamma   90.00
#
_symmetry.space_group_name_H-M   'P 1'
#
loop_
_entity.id
_entity.type
_entity.pdbx_description
1 polymer ?
#
loop_
_entity_poly.entity_id
_entity_poly.type
_entity_poly.pdbx_seq_one_letter_code
_entity_poly.pdbx_strand_id
1 'polypeptide(L)'
;MSSRDRASFDPPLDFRRRFRLLRKIEVIYFTESYLEVMDYKPEPEPLSESSKRLFSFGVIADIQYADLEDGYNFQGNRRRYYRHSLLHLQGAIEHWNQESSPPRCVLQLGDIIDGYNAQYKASERSLERVMNTFQMLKVPVHHTWGNHEFYNFSRDYLTNSKLNTKFLEDQIAHHPETVPSEDYYAYHFVPFPKFRFILLDAYDMSVLGVDQSSPKYQQCLKILREHNPNTELNSPQGLHEPQFVQFNGGFSQEQLNWLNEVLTFSDRNQEKVVIVSHLPIYPEASDTVCLAWNYRDALAVIWSHKCVVCFFAGHTHDGGYSEDPYGVHHVNIEGVIETAPDSQAFGTVHVYPDKMMLEGRGRVPDRIMNYRKE
;
A
#
# COMPACT_ATOMS: atom_id res chain seq x y z
N MET A 1 -17.25 39.23 46.99
CA MET A 1 -18.70 39.26 46.82
C MET A 1 -19.00 38.28 45.71
N SER A 2 -19.46 37.19 46.12
CA SER A 2 -20.75 36.50 46.11
C SER A 2 -20.93 35.71 44.81
N SER A 3 -20.78 34.45 44.78
CA SER A 3 -21.41 33.23 45.32
C SER A 3 -22.56 32.70 44.46
N ARG A 4 -22.46 31.39 44.12
CA ARG A 4 -23.54 30.39 43.94
C ARG A 4 -24.26 30.42 42.58
N ASP A 5 -24.58 29.32 41.90
CA ASP A 5 -25.14 28.05 42.40
C ASP A 5 -24.83 26.89 41.47
N ARG A 6 -24.61 25.72 42.09
CA ARG A 6 -24.63 24.38 41.51
C ARG A 6 -26.09 23.90 41.43
N ALA A 7 -26.45 23.23 40.37
CA ALA A 7 -27.60 22.35 40.36
C ALA A 7 -27.18 20.98 39.81
N SER A 8 -27.16 20.01 40.71
CA SER A 8 -27.09 18.58 40.46
C SER A 8 -28.48 18.08 40.06
N PHE A 9 -28.52 17.15 39.09
CA PHE A 9 -29.70 16.29 38.89
C PHE A 9 -29.22 14.84 38.85
N ASP A 10 -29.67 14.12 39.90
CA ASP A 10 -29.64 12.65 39.99
C ASP A 10 -30.89 12.06 39.32
N PRO A 11 -30.79 10.83 38.79
CA PRO A 11 -31.91 10.14 38.15
C PRO A 11 -32.73 9.31 39.16
N PRO A 12 -34.01 9.00 38.94
CA PRO A 12 -34.80 8.14 39.80
C PRO A 12 -34.67 6.66 39.39
N LEU A 13 -34.61 5.88 40.44
CA LEU A 13 -34.66 4.42 40.55
C LEU A 13 -36.00 3.82 40.07
N ASP A 14 -35.87 2.56 39.68
CA ASP A 14 -36.79 1.47 39.94
C ASP A 14 -37.68 0.98 38.78
N PHE A 15 -37.30 -0.21 38.31
CA PHE A 15 -38.23 -1.25 37.91
C PHE A 15 -37.56 -2.66 37.97
N ARG A 16 -37.38 -3.16 39.22
CA ARG A 16 -37.35 -4.61 39.44
C ARG A 16 -38.72 -5.03 39.91
N ARG A 17 -39.38 -5.95 39.17
CA ARG A 17 -40.17 -7.07 39.71
C ARG A 17 -41.00 -7.78 38.64
N ARG A 18 -40.94 -9.10 38.80
CA ARG A 18 -41.85 -10.17 38.40
C ARG A 18 -41.63 -10.83 37.03
N PHE A 19 -41.09 -12.04 37.07
CA PHE A 19 -41.90 -13.26 37.01
C PHE A 19 -41.11 -14.45 37.56
N ARG A 20 -41.67 -15.04 38.60
CA ARG A 20 -41.33 -16.34 39.20
C ARG A 20 -42.52 -17.30 39.00
N LEU A 21 -42.22 -18.59 38.87
CA LEU A 21 -43.03 -19.81 38.92
C LEU A 21 -43.67 -20.28 37.60
N LEU A 22 -43.24 -21.47 37.13
CA LEU A 22 -43.88 -22.74 37.50
C LEU A 22 -42.95 -23.92 37.17
N ARG A 23 -42.65 -24.73 38.19
CA ARG A 23 -42.13 -26.11 38.10
C ARG A 23 -43.29 -27.03 37.77
N LYS A 24 -43.06 -27.99 36.87
CA LYS A 24 -43.65 -29.34 37.03
C LYS A 24 -42.65 -30.37 36.52
N ILE A 25 -42.32 -31.26 37.41
CA ILE A 25 -41.54 -32.48 37.24
C ILE A 25 -42.49 -33.54 36.68
N GLU A 26 -42.12 -34.18 35.60
CA GLU A 26 -42.58 -35.52 35.28
C GLU A 26 -41.37 -36.42 35.04
N VAL A 27 -41.17 -37.34 35.95
CA VAL A 27 -40.21 -38.45 35.87
C VAL A 27 -40.91 -39.56 35.10
N ILE A 28 -40.35 -39.91 33.94
CA ILE A 28 -40.72 -41.16 33.27
C ILE A 28 -39.44 -42.01 33.18
N TYR A 29 -39.48 -43.15 33.89
CA TYR A 29 -38.49 -44.22 33.72
C TYR A 29 -38.67 -44.86 32.36
N PHE A 30 -37.62 -44.94 31.56
CA PHE A 30 -37.51 -45.89 30.48
C PHE A 30 -36.13 -46.58 30.52
N THR A 31 -36.22 -47.88 30.40
CA THR A 31 -35.25 -48.95 30.49
C THR A 31 -34.09 -48.76 29.47
N GLU A 32 -32.90 -49.19 29.96
CA GLU A 32 -31.70 -49.40 29.20
C GLU A 32 -31.96 -50.25 27.95
N SER A 33 -31.73 -49.67 26.78
CA SER A 33 -31.34 -50.40 25.58
C SER A 33 -30.18 -49.68 24.94
N TYR A 34 -29.06 -50.39 24.84
CA TYR A 34 -27.86 -49.98 24.14
C TYR A 34 -28.20 -49.49 22.72
N LEU A 35 -28.04 -48.21 22.43
CA LEU A 35 -27.90 -47.68 21.10
C LEU A 35 -26.49 -47.11 21.03
N GLU A 36 -25.64 -47.77 20.25
CA GLU A 36 -24.38 -47.21 19.73
C GLU A 36 -24.72 -45.88 19.04
N VAL A 37 -24.41 -44.80 19.72
CA VAL A 37 -24.37 -43.49 19.07
C VAL A 37 -23.13 -43.51 18.19
N MET A 38 -23.32 -43.82 16.90
CA MET A 38 -22.31 -43.50 15.91
C MET A 38 -22.03 -42.00 16.02
N ASP A 39 -20.80 -41.66 16.39
CA ASP A 39 -20.26 -40.30 16.36
C ASP A 39 -20.35 -39.79 14.88
N TYR A 40 -21.50 -39.26 14.51
CA TYR A 40 -21.67 -38.54 13.27
C TYR A 40 -20.90 -37.24 13.41
N LYS A 41 -19.60 -37.26 13.05
CA LYS A 41 -18.88 -36.02 12.70
C LYS A 41 -19.45 -35.55 11.36
N PRO A 42 -20.17 -34.43 11.32
CA PRO A 42 -20.59 -33.91 10.03
C PRO A 42 -19.31 -33.69 9.21
N GLU A 43 -19.25 -34.23 8.01
CA GLU A 43 -18.21 -33.86 7.05
C GLU A 43 -18.24 -32.33 6.96
N PRO A 44 -17.07 -31.65 6.99
CA PRO A 44 -17.02 -30.21 6.83
C PRO A 44 -17.73 -29.89 5.53
N GLU A 45 -18.76 -29.04 5.63
CA GLU A 45 -19.43 -28.53 4.44
C GLU A 45 -18.37 -28.03 3.44
N PRO A 46 -18.50 -28.36 2.14
CA PRO A 46 -17.57 -27.87 1.15
C PRO A 46 -17.57 -26.34 1.26
N LEU A 47 -16.40 -25.76 1.51
CA LEU A 47 -16.20 -24.32 1.59
C LEU A 47 -16.89 -23.70 0.37
N SER A 48 -17.77 -22.71 0.60
CA SER A 48 -18.41 -21.99 -0.49
C SER A 48 -17.35 -21.49 -1.48
N GLU A 49 -17.64 -21.41 -2.76
CA GLU A 49 -16.67 -20.93 -3.77
C GLU A 49 -16.10 -19.56 -3.39
N SER A 50 -16.85 -18.71 -2.67
CA SER A 50 -16.42 -17.44 -2.12
C SER A 50 -15.32 -17.54 -1.04
N SER A 51 -15.13 -18.71 -0.43
CA SER A 51 -14.12 -18.95 0.60
C SER A 51 -12.78 -19.48 0.06
N LYS A 52 -12.70 -19.78 -1.25
CA LYS A 52 -11.47 -20.28 -1.86
C LYS A 52 -10.58 -19.13 -2.31
N ARG A 53 -9.36 -19.05 -1.72
CA ARG A 53 -8.32 -18.11 -2.17
C ARG A 53 -7.99 -18.32 -3.64
N LEU A 54 -8.01 -17.25 -4.43
CA LEU A 54 -7.68 -17.26 -5.85
C LEU A 54 -6.16 -17.24 -6.05
N PHE A 55 -5.49 -16.28 -5.42
CA PHE A 55 -4.05 -16.12 -5.43
C PHE A 55 -3.61 -15.23 -4.26
N SER A 56 -2.30 -15.00 -4.12
CA SER A 56 -1.73 -14.00 -3.20
C SER A 56 -0.59 -13.23 -3.85
N PHE A 57 -0.25 -12.07 -3.29
CA PHE A 57 0.92 -11.27 -3.64
C PHE A 57 1.54 -10.66 -2.39
N GLY A 58 2.87 -10.45 -2.41
CA GLY A 58 3.59 -9.81 -1.32
C GLY A 58 3.61 -8.29 -1.47
N VAL A 59 3.72 -7.55 -0.36
CA VAL A 59 3.91 -6.09 -0.33
C VAL A 59 4.99 -5.70 0.66
N ILE A 60 5.88 -4.76 0.27
CA ILE A 60 6.94 -4.19 1.11
C ILE A 60 7.26 -2.77 0.62
N ALA A 61 7.57 -1.84 1.54
CA ALA A 61 7.80 -0.44 1.23
C ALA A 61 9.02 0.12 1.99
N ASP A 62 9.64 1.15 1.41
CA ASP A 62 10.58 2.03 2.11
C ASP A 62 11.69 1.27 2.84
N ILE A 63 12.41 0.42 2.10
CA ILE A 63 13.54 -0.37 2.61
C ILE A 63 14.68 0.58 2.98
N GLN A 64 14.94 1.58 2.14
CA GLN A 64 15.90 2.67 2.35
C GLN A 64 17.26 2.17 2.90
N TYR A 65 17.78 1.10 2.32
CA TYR A 65 19.04 0.53 2.73
C TYR A 65 20.21 1.51 2.53
N ALA A 66 21.06 1.62 3.54
CA ALA A 66 22.39 2.20 3.45
C ALA A 66 23.35 1.48 4.40
N ASP A 67 24.66 1.44 4.04
CA ASP A 67 25.69 0.88 4.93
C ASP A 67 26.16 1.94 5.93
N LEU A 68 25.23 2.37 6.79
CA LEU A 68 25.41 3.40 7.80
C LEU A 68 24.95 2.92 9.17
N GLU A 69 25.45 3.57 10.22
CA GLU A 69 24.92 3.43 11.57
C GLU A 69 23.47 3.94 11.63
N ASP A 70 22.73 3.45 12.63
CA ASP A 70 21.36 3.92 12.89
C ASP A 70 21.31 5.43 13.07
N GLY A 71 20.27 6.04 12.55
CA GLY A 71 20.03 7.47 12.62
C GLY A 71 18.61 7.80 13.02
N TYR A 72 18.19 8.98 12.64
CA TYR A 72 16.83 9.46 12.84
C TYR A 72 16.27 10.03 11.53
N ASN A 73 14.94 10.08 11.44
CA ASN A 73 14.27 10.78 10.37
C ASN A 73 14.55 12.29 10.43
N PHE A 74 14.10 13.02 9.40
CA PHE A 74 14.31 14.47 9.31
C PHE A 74 13.79 15.25 10.53
N GLN A 75 12.69 14.79 11.13
CA GLN A 75 12.10 15.41 12.33
C GLN A 75 12.83 15.04 13.64
N GLY A 76 13.77 14.08 13.61
CA GLY A 76 14.52 13.63 14.78
C GLY A 76 13.71 12.82 15.80
N ASN A 77 12.49 12.40 15.45
CA ASN A 77 11.56 11.72 16.36
C ASN A 77 11.40 10.22 16.09
N ARG A 78 11.90 9.71 14.95
CA ARG A 78 11.85 8.29 14.58
C ARG A 78 13.22 7.77 14.23
N ARG A 79 13.57 6.61 14.83
CA ARG A 79 14.83 5.93 14.56
C ARG A 79 14.78 5.24 13.22
N ARG A 80 15.87 5.31 12.45
CA ARG A 80 16.10 4.65 11.17
C ARG A 80 17.22 3.63 11.30
N TYR A 81 16.96 2.41 10.83
CA TYR A 81 17.83 1.23 10.98
C TYR A 81 18.41 0.84 9.61
N TYR A 82 19.31 1.70 9.07
CA TYR A 82 19.80 1.62 7.70
C TYR A 82 20.36 0.27 7.29
N ARG A 83 21.28 -0.31 8.08
CA ARG A 83 21.84 -1.63 7.78
C ARG A 83 20.85 -2.74 8.02
N HIS A 84 20.03 -2.59 9.04
CA HIS A 84 19.09 -3.64 9.45
C HIS A 84 17.95 -3.82 8.46
N SER A 85 17.61 -2.79 7.70
CA SER A 85 16.55 -2.87 6.66
C SER A 85 16.81 -3.97 5.62
N LEU A 86 18.07 -4.29 5.33
CA LEU A 86 18.43 -5.41 4.46
C LEU A 86 18.10 -6.77 5.10
N LEU A 87 18.25 -6.91 6.41
CA LEU A 87 17.89 -8.13 7.14
C LEU A 87 16.36 -8.31 7.19
N HIS A 88 15.62 -7.23 7.32
CA HIS A 88 14.17 -7.25 7.21
C HIS A 88 13.71 -7.72 5.83
N LEU A 89 14.35 -7.23 4.75
CA LEU A 89 14.09 -7.70 3.40
C LEU A 89 14.38 -9.20 3.25
N GLN A 90 15.50 -9.67 3.80
CA GLN A 90 15.85 -11.11 3.78
C GLN A 90 14.78 -11.93 4.50
N GLY A 91 14.34 -11.50 5.68
CA GLY A 91 13.28 -12.18 6.44
C GLY A 91 11.95 -12.23 5.68
N ALA A 92 11.58 -11.14 4.99
CA ALA A 92 10.38 -11.10 4.15
C ALA A 92 10.47 -12.09 2.97
N ILE A 93 11.62 -12.13 2.29
CA ILE A 93 11.89 -13.05 1.17
C ILE A 93 11.84 -14.51 1.64
N GLU A 94 12.47 -14.83 2.77
CA GLU A 94 12.43 -16.17 3.36
C GLU A 94 11.00 -16.59 3.67
N HIS A 95 10.19 -15.69 4.27
CA HIS A 95 8.79 -15.94 4.56
C HIS A 95 8.01 -16.29 3.28
N TRP A 96 8.06 -15.44 2.26
CA TRP A 96 7.34 -15.70 0.99
C TRP A 96 7.82 -16.96 0.26
N ASN A 97 9.12 -17.26 0.32
CA ASN A 97 9.67 -18.47 -0.27
C ASN A 97 9.26 -19.76 0.45
N GLN A 98 8.89 -19.67 1.73
CA GLN A 98 8.49 -20.81 2.56
C GLN A 98 6.97 -21.02 2.60
N GLU A 99 6.17 -20.08 2.10
CA GLU A 99 4.72 -20.27 2.03
C GLU A 99 4.39 -21.53 1.20
N SER A 100 3.45 -22.35 1.71
CA SER A 100 3.00 -23.57 1.02
C SER A 100 2.35 -23.28 -0.33
N SER A 101 1.83 -22.08 -0.51
CA SER A 101 1.33 -21.53 -1.77
C SER A 101 1.96 -20.15 -1.96
N PRO A 102 3.12 -20.06 -2.60
CA PRO A 102 3.86 -18.80 -2.76
C PRO A 102 3.02 -17.72 -3.44
N PRO A 103 3.29 -16.44 -3.15
CA PRO A 103 2.63 -15.34 -3.84
C PRO A 103 2.93 -15.39 -5.34
N ARG A 104 2.06 -14.81 -6.17
CA ARG A 104 2.27 -14.71 -7.62
C ARG A 104 3.39 -13.73 -7.97
N CYS A 105 3.51 -12.66 -7.21
CA CYS A 105 4.52 -11.64 -7.33
C CYS A 105 4.68 -10.90 -6.00
N VAL A 106 5.68 -10.04 -5.90
CA VAL A 106 5.85 -9.07 -4.81
C VAL A 106 5.82 -7.66 -5.38
N LEU A 107 5.11 -6.76 -4.72
CA LEU A 107 5.09 -5.33 -5.00
C LEU A 107 6.04 -4.65 -4.02
N GLN A 108 7.11 -4.07 -4.54
CA GLN A 108 8.00 -3.20 -3.79
C GLN A 108 7.60 -1.74 -4.09
N LEU A 109 7.19 -1.00 -3.06
CA LEU A 109 6.46 0.25 -3.18
C LEU A 109 7.35 1.51 -3.21
N GLY A 110 8.60 1.38 -3.68
CA GLY A 110 9.55 2.49 -3.81
C GLY A 110 10.51 2.63 -2.62
N ASP A 111 11.47 3.53 -2.76
CA ASP A 111 12.47 3.86 -1.75
C ASP A 111 13.30 2.64 -1.30
N ILE A 112 13.99 2.04 -2.26
CA ILE A 112 14.71 0.78 -2.04
C ILE A 112 16.07 0.99 -1.33
N ILE A 113 16.75 2.12 -1.62
CA ILE A 113 17.98 2.56 -0.95
C ILE A 113 17.86 4.00 -0.45
N ASP A 114 18.49 4.34 0.64
CA ASP A 114 18.42 5.67 1.23
C ASP A 114 19.19 6.73 0.42
N GLY A 115 18.73 7.98 0.44
CA GLY A 115 19.37 9.12 -0.23
C GLY A 115 20.79 9.43 0.27
N TYR A 116 21.16 9.02 1.49
CA TYR A 116 22.54 9.15 1.99
C TYR A 116 23.55 8.40 1.12
N ASN A 117 23.13 7.35 0.41
CA ASN A 117 24.04 6.64 -0.50
C ASN A 117 24.65 7.55 -1.57
N ALA A 118 23.89 8.53 -2.07
CA ALA A 118 24.42 9.51 -3.02
C ALA A 118 25.53 10.39 -2.41
N GLN A 119 25.35 10.83 -1.16
CA GLN A 119 26.34 11.65 -0.45
C GLN A 119 27.65 10.90 -0.25
N TYR A 120 27.60 9.58 -0.02
CA TYR A 120 28.76 8.72 0.19
C TYR A 120 29.26 8.02 -1.08
N LYS A 121 28.72 8.38 -2.25
CA LYS A 121 29.03 7.75 -3.56
C LYS A 121 28.89 6.22 -3.51
N ALA A 122 27.84 5.76 -2.84
CA ALA A 122 27.57 4.34 -2.59
C ALA A 122 26.31 3.83 -3.30
N SER A 123 25.61 4.66 -4.08
CA SER A 123 24.31 4.36 -4.68
C SER A 123 24.29 3.04 -5.45
N GLU A 124 25.20 2.85 -6.42
CA GLU A 124 25.24 1.64 -7.25
C GLU A 124 25.55 0.39 -6.41
N ARG A 125 26.54 0.48 -5.50
CA ARG A 125 26.93 -0.64 -4.62
C ARG A 125 25.79 -1.04 -3.71
N SER A 126 25.06 -0.08 -3.14
CA SER A 126 23.94 -0.32 -2.26
C SER A 126 22.75 -0.90 -3.03
N LEU A 127 22.45 -0.37 -4.22
CA LEU A 127 21.43 -0.93 -5.10
C LEU A 127 21.76 -2.37 -5.49
N GLU A 128 22.99 -2.64 -5.93
CA GLU A 128 23.41 -4.00 -6.28
C GLU A 128 23.22 -4.98 -5.10
N ARG A 129 23.56 -4.54 -3.89
CA ARG A 129 23.41 -5.37 -2.69
C ARG A 129 21.94 -5.72 -2.40
N VAL A 130 21.04 -4.75 -2.50
CA VAL A 130 19.61 -4.98 -2.30
C VAL A 130 19.03 -5.83 -3.44
N MET A 131 19.41 -5.56 -4.69
CA MET A 131 18.96 -6.35 -5.84
C MET A 131 19.44 -7.80 -5.79
N ASN A 132 20.66 -8.04 -5.32
CA ASN A 132 21.16 -9.41 -5.08
C ASN A 132 20.35 -10.14 -3.99
N THR A 133 19.83 -9.40 -3.00
CA THR A 133 18.92 -9.96 -2.00
C THR A 133 17.57 -10.32 -2.63
N PHE A 134 17.00 -9.46 -3.46
CA PHE A 134 15.76 -9.77 -4.20
C PHE A 134 15.90 -10.97 -5.15
N GLN A 135 17.09 -11.24 -5.69
CA GLN A 135 17.33 -12.43 -6.52
C GLN A 135 17.11 -13.78 -5.77
N MET A 136 17.10 -13.75 -4.43
CA MET A 136 16.77 -14.93 -3.62
C MET A 136 15.26 -15.22 -3.62
N LEU A 137 14.42 -14.29 -4.01
CA LEU A 137 12.98 -14.47 -4.13
C LEU A 137 12.66 -15.34 -5.35
N LYS A 138 11.76 -16.33 -5.17
CA LYS A 138 11.40 -17.32 -6.22
C LYS A 138 10.30 -16.83 -7.16
N VAL A 139 9.76 -15.65 -6.91
CA VAL A 139 8.68 -15.03 -7.69
C VAL A 139 9.11 -13.65 -8.18
N PRO A 140 8.50 -13.12 -9.24
CA PRO A 140 8.86 -11.80 -9.75
C PRO A 140 8.54 -10.68 -8.79
N VAL A 141 9.34 -9.60 -8.87
CA VAL A 141 9.14 -8.36 -8.12
C VAL A 141 8.81 -7.24 -9.09
N HIS A 142 7.78 -6.49 -8.79
CA HIS A 142 7.44 -5.24 -9.46
C HIS A 142 7.88 -4.08 -8.58
N HIS A 143 8.78 -3.24 -9.10
CA HIS A 143 9.32 -2.09 -8.39
C HIS A 143 8.60 -0.81 -8.82
N THR A 144 8.10 -0.04 -7.85
CA THR A 144 7.79 1.38 -8.06
C THR A 144 9.02 2.21 -7.72
N TRP A 145 9.08 3.45 -8.22
CA TRP A 145 10.15 4.38 -7.90
C TRP A 145 9.65 5.45 -6.94
N GLY A 146 10.42 5.68 -5.87
CA GLY A 146 10.16 6.71 -4.87
C GLY A 146 11.16 7.88 -4.98
N ASN A 147 11.07 8.85 -4.07
CA ASN A 147 11.98 10.00 -4.05
C ASN A 147 13.44 9.60 -3.80
N HIS A 148 13.68 8.54 -3.02
CA HIS A 148 15.04 8.08 -2.73
C HIS A 148 15.70 7.45 -3.95
N GLU A 149 14.98 6.85 -4.89
CA GLU A 149 15.54 6.46 -6.19
C GLU A 149 16.06 7.69 -6.93
N PHE A 150 15.31 8.79 -6.96
CA PHE A 150 15.70 10.02 -7.64
C PHE A 150 16.76 10.85 -6.91
N TYR A 151 16.96 10.66 -5.61
CA TYR A 151 18.13 11.22 -4.92
C TYR A 151 19.43 10.55 -5.31
N ASN A 152 19.36 9.28 -5.69
CA ASN A 152 20.51 8.43 -6.01
C ASN A 152 20.80 8.36 -7.51
N PHE A 153 19.77 8.46 -8.38
CA PHE A 153 19.87 8.15 -9.80
C PHE A 153 19.05 9.12 -10.64
N SER A 154 19.50 9.33 -11.89
CA SER A 154 18.68 9.99 -12.90
C SER A 154 17.56 9.05 -13.39
N ARG A 155 16.52 9.63 -13.99
CA ARG A 155 15.44 8.86 -14.64
C ARG A 155 15.97 7.94 -15.74
N ASP A 156 16.93 8.43 -16.53
CA ASP A 156 17.58 7.63 -17.57
C ASP A 156 18.31 6.41 -17.01
N TYR A 157 19.04 6.56 -15.90
CA TYR A 157 19.64 5.43 -15.21
C TYR A 157 18.59 4.42 -14.73
N LEU A 158 17.52 4.87 -14.10
CA LEU A 158 16.46 4.00 -13.58
C LEU A 158 15.77 3.23 -14.73
N THR A 159 15.50 3.89 -15.84
CA THR A 159 14.90 3.28 -17.04
C THR A 159 15.74 2.13 -17.59
N ASN A 160 17.06 2.22 -17.48
CA ASN A 160 18.00 1.20 -17.95
C ASN A 160 18.48 0.24 -16.86
N SER A 161 17.96 0.37 -15.64
CA SER A 161 18.36 -0.43 -14.47
C SER A 161 17.45 -1.65 -14.25
N LYS A 162 17.86 -2.51 -13.31
CA LYS A 162 17.04 -3.64 -12.83
C LYS A 162 15.77 -3.19 -12.07
N LEU A 163 15.66 -1.90 -11.72
CA LEU A 163 14.45 -1.33 -11.12
C LEU A 163 13.36 -1.02 -12.15
N ASN A 164 13.67 -1.09 -13.44
CA ASN A 164 12.67 -1.06 -14.50
C ASN A 164 12.07 -2.45 -14.69
N THR A 165 10.93 -2.70 -14.09
CA THR A 165 10.19 -3.96 -14.22
C THR A 165 9.08 -3.94 -15.26
N LYS A 166 9.00 -2.86 -16.06
CA LYS A 166 8.08 -2.74 -17.21
C LYS A 166 8.26 -3.88 -18.22
N PHE A 167 9.47 -4.43 -18.35
CA PHE A 167 9.83 -5.46 -19.33
C PHE A 167 9.87 -6.88 -18.79
N LEU A 168 9.13 -7.18 -17.73
CA LEU A 168 8.88 -8.59 -17.35
C LEU A 168 7.92 -9.20 -18.38
N GLU A 169 8.45 -9.61 -19.54
CA GLU A 169 7.74 -9.92 -20.79
C GLU A 169 6.56 -10.87 -20.62
N ASP A 170 6.70 -11.90 -19.79
CA ASP A 170 5.66 -12.91 -19.57
C ASP A 170 4.50 -12.42 -18.66
N GLN A 171 4.60 -11.24 -18.09
CA GLN A 171 3.66 -10.74 -17.07
C GLN A 171 2.98 -9.43 -17.43
N ILE A 172 3.48 -8.74 -18.47
CA ILE A 172 2.91 -7.48 -18.93
C ILE A 172 1.79 -7.79 -19.93
N ALA A 173 0.56 -7.45 -19.54
CA ALA A 173 -0.58 -7.54 -20.44
C ALA A 173 -0.56 -6.34 -21.39
N HIS A 174 -0.14 -6.55 -22.62
CA HIS A 174 -0.24 -5.52 -23.67
C HIS A 174 -1.69 -5.38 -24.09
N HIS A 175 -2.25 -4.18 -23.86
CA HIS A 175 -3.49 -3.76 -24.46
C HIS A 175 -3.17 -2.86 -25.64
N PRO A 176 -3.52 -3.21 -26.87
CA PRO A 176 -3.10 -2.45 -28.07
C PRO A 176 -3.65 -1.03 -28.13
N GLU A 177 -4.69 -0.73 -27.35
CA GLU A 177 -5.31 0.60 -27.28
C GLU A 177 -4.73 1.48 -26.16
N THR A 178 -3.87 0.94 -25.29
CA THR A 178 -3.30 1.65 -24.15
C THR A 178 -1.79 1.50 -24.10
N VAL A 179 -1.09 2.24 -24.96
CA VAL A 179 0.38 2.27 -24.95
C VAL A 179 0.82 3.42 -24.05
N PRO A 180 1.49 3.15 -22.91
CA PRO A 180 2.03 4.21 -22.08
C PRO A 180 3.14 4.95 -22.84
N SER A 181 3.27 6.26 -22.56
CA SER A 181 4.40 7.05 -23.08
C SER A 181 5.73 6.56 -22.48
N GLU A 182 6.82 6.78 -23.19
CA GLU A 182 8.18 6.59 -22.66
C GLU A 182 8.59 7.74 -21.70
N ASP A 183 7.79 8.81 -21.61
CA ASP A 183 8.08 9.98 -20.77
C ASP A 183 7.85 9.74 -19.28
N TYR A 184 7.15 8.63 -18.92
CA TYR A 184 6.91 8.21 -17.54
C TYR A 184 6.99 6.70 -17.35
N TYR A 185 7.27 6.29 -16.11
CA TYR A 185 7.38 4.88 -15.73
C TYR A 185 6.03 4.35 -15.21
N ALA A 186 5.16 3.95 -16.14
CA ALA A 186 3.89 3.33 -15.81
C ALA A 186 3.63 2.12 -16.70
N TYR A 187 2.97 1.11 -16.17
CA TYR A 187 2.56 -0.08 -16.91
C TYR A 187 1.49 -0.86 -16.14
N HIS A 188 0.91 -1.87 -16.77
CA HIS A 188 -0.05 -2.77 -16.12
C HIS A 188 0.23 -4.22 -16.48
N PHE A 189 -0.20 -5.14 -15.62
CA PHE A 189 -0.09 -6.58 -15.83
C PHE A 189 -1.25 -7.33 -15.18
N VAL A 190 -1.44 -8.61 -15.54
CA VAL A 190 -2.55 -9.45 -15.07
C VAL A 190 -1.97 -10.69 -14.37
N PRO A 191 -1.75 -10.66 -13.04
CA PRO A 191 -1.18 -11.78 -12.31
C PRO A 191 -2.14 -12.97 -12.19
N PHE A 192 -3.44 -12.71 -12.36
CA PHE A 192 -4.50 -13.71 -12.30
C PHE A 192 -5.69 -13.26 -13.19
N PRO A 193 -6.40 -14.19 -13.84
CA PRO A 193 -7.56 -13.83 -14.70
C PRO A 193 -8.54 -12.91 -13.97
N LYS A 194 -8.96 -11.82 -14.64
CA LYS A 194 -9.85 -10.79 -14.10
C LYS A 194 -9.31 -9.95 -12.95
N PHE A 195 -8.02 -10.01 -12.66
CA PHE A 195 -7.32 -9.11 -11.76
C PHE A 195 -6.17 -8.42 -12.49
N ARG A 196 -6.26 -7.10 -12.61
CA ARG A 196 -5.24 -6.25 -13.23
C ARG A 196 -4.54 -5.41 -12.18
N PHE A 197 -3.23 -5.32 -12.30
CA PHE A 197 -2.39 -4.42 -11.51
C PHE A 197 -1.87 -3.31 -12.39
N ILE A 198 -1.90 -2.07 -11.88
CA ILE A 198 -1.42 -0.88 -12.58
C ILE A 198 -0.39 -0.19 -11.70
N LEU A 199 0.85 -0.03 -12.18
CA LEU A 199 1.87 0.77 -11.54
C LEU A 199 1.86 2.17 -12.15
N LEU A 200 1.85 3.19 -11.27
CA LEU A 200 1.89 4.60 -11.63
C LEU A 200 3.21 5.24 -11.22
N ASP A 201 3.68 6.16 -12.04
CA ASP A 201 4.83 7.00 -11.77
C ASP A 201 4.39 8.28 -11.03
N ALA A 202 4.55 8.29 -9.71
CA ALA A 202 4.18 9.45 -8.88
C ALA A 202 5.15 10.63 -9.02
N TYR A 203 6.26 10.44 -9.73
CA TYR A 203 7.30 11.47 -10.00
C TYR A 203 7.37 11.84 -11.47
N ASP A 204 6.37 11.51 -12.27
CA ASP A 204 6.22 11.97 -13.63
C ASP A 204 6.24 13.52 -13.68
N MET A 205 5.46 14.16 -12.82
CA MET A 205 5.54 15.59 -12.56
C MET A 205 6.31 15.83 -11.25
N SER A 206 7.62 16.08 -11.35
CA SER A 206 8.48 16.34 -10.19
C SER A 206 9.71 17.16 -10.60
N VAL A 207 10.37 17.76 -9.62
CA VAL A 207 11.70 18.38 -9.79
C VAL A 207 12.82 17.38 -9.49
N LEU A 208 12.51 16.16 -9.11
CA LEU A 208 13.46 15.10 -8.82
C LEU A 208 13.73 14.26 -10.07
N GLY A 209 14.97 13.82 -10.23
CA GLY A 209 15.38 12.91 -11.32
C GLY A 209 15.29 13.50 -12.73
N VAL A 210 15.08 14.79 -12.85
CA VAL A 210 14.91 15.51 -14.13
C VAL A 210 16.01 16.54 -14.30
N ASP A 211 16.52 16.70 -15.53
CA ASP A 211 17.52 17.72 -15.84
C ASP A 211 16.96 19.12 -15.56
N GLN A 212 17.68 19.91 -14.76
CA GLN A 212 17.26 21.25 -14.34
C GLN A 212 17.11 22.22 -15.51
N SER A 213 17.79 21.97 -16.62
CA SER A 213 17.67 22.79 -17.84
C SER A 213 16.46 22.41 -18.71
N SER A 214 15.79 21.30 -18.41
CA SER A 214 14.66 20.80 -19.21
C SER A 214 13.39 21.64 -19.02
N PRO A 215 12.56 21.76 -20.07
CA PRO A 215 11.24 22.41 -19.95
C PRO A 215 10.35 21.77 -18.88
N LYS A 216 10.42 20.45 -18.74
CA LYS A 216 9.64 19.69 -17.74
C LYS A 216 10.04 20.08 -16.32
N TYR A 217 11.34 20.19 -16.03
CA TYR A 217 11.81 20.67 -14.73
C TYR A 217 11.29 22.09 -14.42
N GLN A 218 11.41 23.02 -15.39
CA GLN A 218 10.97 24.40 -15.21
C GLN A 218 9.46 24.48 -14.96
N GLN A 219 8.68 23.68 -15.67
CA GLN A 219 7.24 23.59 -15.43
C GLN A 219 6.92 23.05 -14.02
N CYS A 220 7.56 21.98 -13.58
CA CYS A 220 7.35 21.41 -12.27
C CYS A 220 7.80 22.35 -11.16
N LEU A 221 8.94 23.02 -11.32
CA LEU A 221 9.43 24.03 -10.37
C LEU A 221 8.46 25.21 -10.26
N LYS A 222 7.88 25.65 -11.37
CA LYS A 222 6.87 26.73 -11.38
C LYS A 222 5.65 26.30 -10.58
N ILE A 223 5.08 25.12 -10.84
CA ILE A 223 3.94 24.57 -10.08
C ILE A 223 4.27 24.52 -8.59
N LEU A 224 5.44 23.95 -8.25
CA LEU A 224 5.85 23.83 -6.85
C LEU A 224 5.94 25.22 -6.18
N ARG A 225 6.54 26.20 -6.84
CA ARG A 225 6.69 27.58 -6.31
C ARG A 225 5.37 28.35 -6.20
N GLU A 226 4.41 28.06 -7.04
CA GLU A 226 3.06 28.66 -6.96
C GLU A 226 2.33 28.23 -5.72
N HIS A 227 2.56 27.01 -5.22
CA HIS A 227 1.91 26.45 -4.03
C HIS A 227 2.80 26.49 -2.76
N ASN A 228 4.13 26.59 -2.92
CA ASN A 228 5.08 26.61 -1.82
C ASN A 228 6.03 27.81 -1.93
N PRO A 229 5.74 28.92 -1.25
CA PRO A 229 6.57 30.13 -1.24
C PRO A 229 7.79 30.02 -0.31
N ASN A 230 7.94 28.91 0.43
CA ASN A 230 9.05 28.75 1.38
C ASN A 230 10.40 28.75 0.65
N THR A 231 11.43 29.28 1.29
CA THR A 231 12.80 29.23 0.78
C THR A 231 13.29 27.79 0.72
N GLU A 232 13.00 27.02 1.76
CA GLU A 232 13.23 25.58 1.82
C GLU A 232 12.01 24.85 1.27
N LEU A 233 12.14 24.31 0.05
CA LEU A 233 11.01 23.69 -0.66
C LEU A 233 10.56 22.35 -0.07
N ASN A 234 11.33 21.76 0.85
CA ASN A 234 10.90 20.58 1.62
C ASN A 234 10.11 20.95 2.88
N SER A 235 9.98 22.25 3.19
CA SER A 235 9.19 22.70 4.35
C SER A 235 7.72 22.85 3.97
N PRO A 236 6.80 22.13 4.63
CA PRO A 236 5.36 22.29 4.47
C PRO A 236 4.79 23.41 5.35
N GLN A 237 5.63 24.14 6.10
CA GLN A 237 5.19 25.09 7.11
C GLN A 237 4.37 26.24 6.49
N GLY A 238 3.16 26.43 6.99
CA GLY A 238 2.26 27.51 6.56
C GLY A 238 1.56 27.26 5.23
N LEU A 239 1.71 26.09 4.62
CA LEU A 239 1.04 25.75 3.37
C LEU A 239 -0.41 25.33 3.61
N HIS A 240 -1.33 25.78 2.76
CA HIS A 240 -2.70 25.28 2.69
C HIS A 240 -2.75 23.85 2.12
N GLU A 241 -1.83 23.57 1.21
CA GLU A 241 -1.67 22.28 0.52
C GLU A 241 -0.28 21.74 0.85
N PRO A 242 -0.11 21.08 2.01
CA PRO A 242 1.20 20.69 2.54
C PRO A 242 1.94 19.69 1.67
N GLN A 243 1.25 19.00 0.76
CA GLN A 243 1.85 18.06 -0.19
C GLN A 243 2.72 18.72 -1.26
N PHE A 244 2.62 20.04 -1.47
CA PHE A 244 3.50 20.74 -2.42
C PHE A 244 4.87 21.00 -1.82
N VAL A 245 5.60 19.91 -1.61
CA VAL A 245 6.99 19.89 -1.17
C VAL A 245 7.86 19.20 -2.21
N GLN A 246 9.15 19.53 -2.22
CA GLN A 246 10.08 19.10 -3.25
C GLN A 246 10.28 17.57 -3.29
N PHE A 247 10.15 16.89 -2.15
CA PHE A 247 10.31 15.43 -2.08
C PHE A 247 9.11 14.65 -2.64
N ASN A 248 8.00 15.33 -2.96
CA ASN A 248 6.86 14.74 -3.66
C ASN A 248 6.89 15.03 -5.16
N GLY A 249 5.90 14.49 -5.83
CA GLY A 249 5.62 14.69 -7.23
C GLY A 249 4.13 14.54 -7.52
N GLY A 250 3.79 14.37 -8.77
CA GLY A 250 2.41 14.19 -9.23
C GLY A 250 2.36 13.43 -10.55
N PHE A 251 1.17 13.32 -11.07
CA PHE A 251 0.87 12.62 -12.32
C PHE A 251 0.60 13.63 -13.43
N SER A 252 1.22 13.46 -14.60
CA SER A 252 0.88 14.28 -15.79
C SER A 252 -0.53 13.98 -16.27
N GLN A 253 -1.12 14.93 -16.99
CA GLN A 253 -2.42 14.71 -17.62
C GLN A 253 -2.38 13.55 -18.61
N GLU A 254 -1.24 13.36 -19.28
CA GLU A 254 -1.02 12.24 -20.20
C GLU A 254 -1.10 10.89 -19.46
N GLN A 255 -0.40 10.76 -18.32
CA GLN A 255 -0.48 9.56 -17.51
C GLN A 255 -1.89 9.31 -16.96
N LEU A 256 -2.59 10.36 -16.50
CA LEU A 256 -3.97 10.25 -16.04
C LEU A 256 -4.95 9.85 -17.17
N ASN A 257 -4.76 10.35 -18.38
CA ASN A 257 -5.53 9.92 -19.55
C ASN A 257 -5.28 8.45 -19.86
N TRP A 258 -4.03 8.01 -19.87
CA TRP A 258 -3.68 6.60 -20.02
C TRP A 258 -4.30 5.72 -18.92
N LEU A 259 -4.25 6.16 -17.66
CA LEU A 259 -4.91 5.45 -16.55
C LEU A 259 -6.42 5.29 -16.83
N ASN A 260 -7.09 6.36 -17.23
CA ASN A 260 -8.52 6.35 -17.59
C ASN A 260 -8.84 5.35 -18.72
N GLU A 261 -7.98 5.24 -19.73
CA GLU A 261 -8.14 4.27 -20.81
C GLU A 261 -8.02 2.82 -20.30
N VAL A 262 -7.00 2.52 -19.49
CA VAL A 262 -6.81 1.20 -18.89
C VAL A 262 -7.99 0.83 -18.00
N LEU A 263 -8.48 1.76 -17.17
CA LEU A 263 -9.63 1.53 -16.29
C LEU A 263 -10.93 1.34 -17.08
N THR A 264 -11.12 2.10 -18.16
CA THR A 264 -12.27 1.91 -19.08
C THR A 264 -12.28 0.52 -19.71
N PHE A 265 -11.10 0.03 -20.12
CA PHE A 265 -10.96 -1.34 -20.60
C PHE A 265 -11.27 -2.36 -19.51
N SER A 266 -10.77 -2.16 -18.30
CA SER A 266 -10.99 -3.06 -17.17
C SER A 266 -12.46 -3.13 -16.75
N ASP A 267 -13.19 -1.99 -16.74
CA ASP A 267 -14.63 -1.95 -16.49
C ASP A 267 -15.41 -2.77 -17.53
N ARG A 268 -15.11 -2.58 -18.81
CA ARG A 268 -15.75 -3.34 -19.92
C ARG A 268 -15.50 -4.84 -19.81
N ASN A 269 -14.32 -5.23 -19.32
CA ASN A 269 -13.95 -6.63 -19.15
C ASN A 269 -14.31 -7.19 -17.77
N GLN A 270 -14.97 -6.42 -16.91
CA GLN A 270 -15.34 -6.85 -15.55
C GLN A 270 -14.13 -7.35 -14.76
N GLU A 271 -13.02 -6.62 -14.86
CA GLU A 271 -11.81 -6.90 -14.08
C GLU A 271 -11.88 -6.19 -12.73
N LYS A 272 -11.15 -6.69 -11.75
CA LYS A 272 -10.81 -5.97 -10.51
C LYS A 272 -9.41 -5.40 -10.66
N VAL A 273 -9.25 -4.13 -10.30
CA VAL A 273 -7.99 -3.40 -10.49
C VAL A 273 -7.39 -3.02 -9.15
N VAL A 274 -6.11 -3.35 -9.00
CA VAL A 274 -5.24 -2.86 -7.92
C VAL A 274 -4.28 -1.85 -8.52
N ILE A 275 -4.26 -0.64 -7.99
CA ILE A 275 -3.32 0.41 -8.40
C ILE A 275 -2.19 0.49 -7.38
N VAL A 276 -0.98 0.73 -7.86
CA VAL A 276 0.23 0.81 -7.05
C VAL A 276 0.99 2.08 -7.42
N SER A 277 1.38 2.84 -6.42
CA SER A 277 2.22 4.04 -6.57
C SER A 277 3.15 4.17 -5.36
N HIS A 278 4.21 4.98 -5.45
CA HIS A 278 4.97 5.29 -4.24
C HIS A 278 4.22 6.30 -3.37
N LEU A 279 3.76 7.40 -3.95
CA LEU A 279 3.02 8.42 -3.20
C LEU A 279 1.56 8.01 -2.98
N PRO A 280 1.02 8.19 -1.77
CA PRO A 280 -0.40 8.07 -1.50
C PRO A 280 -1.21 9.18 -2.16
N ILE A 281 -2.52 8.93 -2.33
CA ILE A 281 -3.44 9.87 -2.97
C ILE A 281 -4.70 10.16 -2.13
N TYR A 282 -4.90 9.45 -1.01
CA TYR A 282 -6.12 9.62 -0.22
C TYR A 282 -5.80 10.19 1.17
N PRO A 283 -6.30 11.42 1.49
CA PRO A 283 -5.92 12.13 2.72
C PRO A 283 -6.26 11.40 4.02
N GLU A 284 -7.35 10.61 4.04
CA GLU A 284 -7.77 9.89 5.25
C GLU A 284 -6.94 8.61 5.51
N ALA A 285 -6.12 8.20 4.53
CA ALA A 285 -5.23 7.05 4.66
C ALA A 285 -3.76 7.45 4.85
N SER A 286 -3.42 8.75 4.90
CA SER A 286 -2.02 9.21 4.89
C SER A 286 -1.83 10.52 5.63
N ASP A 287 -0.60 10.80 6.04
CA ASP A 287 -0.20 12.18 6.34
C ASP A 287 -0.33 13.01 5.06
N THR A 288 -1.03 14.14 5.17
CA THR A 288 -1.34 15.00 4.02
C THR A 288 -0.10 15.61 3.36
N VAL A 289 1.01 15.73 4.10
CA VAL A 289 2.30 16.18 3.53
C VAL A 289 2.88 15.17 2.54
N CYS A 290 2.54 13.89 2.67
CA CYS A 290 3.05 12.81 1.84
C CYS A 290 2.23 12.55 0.57
N LEU A 291 1.11 13.23 0.37
CA LEU A 291 0.25 13.02 -0.80
C LEU A 291 0.93 13.47 -2.11
N ALA A 292 0.54 12.85 -3.22
CA ALA A 292 0.89 13.36 -4.53
C ALA A 292 0.35 14.79 -4.72
N TRP A 293 1.09 15.67 -5.44
CA TRP A 293 0.72 17.07 -5.64
C TRP A 293 -0.72 17.23 -6.11
N ASN A 294 -1.09 16.48 -7.13
CA ASN A 294 -2.42 16.51 -7.75
C ASN A 294 -3.23 15.24 -7.44
N TYR A 295 -3.18 14.78 -6.20
CA TYR A 295 -3.92 13.58 -5.76
C TYR A 295 -5.42 13.64 -6.08
N ARG A 296 -6.03 14.84 -6.08
CA ARG A 296 -7.45 15.03 -6.41
C ARG A 296 -7.77 14.64 -7.85
N ASP A 297 -6.86 14.93 -8.79
CA ASP A 297 -7.05 14.57 -10.20
C ASP A 297 -6.98 13.05 -10.38
N ALA A 298 -6.03 12.40 -9.71
CA ALA A 298 -5.92 10.94 -9.70
C ALA A 298 -7.17 10.28 -9.08
N LEU A 299 -7.66 10.79 -7.95
CA LEU A 299 -8.91 10.32 -7.33
C LEU A 299 -10.11 10.51 -8.25
N ALA A 300 -10.22 11.66 -8.94
CA ALA A 300 -11.32 11.91 -9.88
C ALA A 300 -11.36 10.88 -11.01
N VAL A 301 -10.21 10.50 -11.54
CA VAL A 301 -10.11 9.42 -12.53
C VAL A 301 -10.55 8.09 -11.91
N ILE A 302 -10.00 7.70 -10.77
CA ILE A 302 -10.28 6.42 -10.11
C ILE A 302 -11.76 6.31 -9.75
N TRP A 303 -12.38 7.36 -9.21
CA TRP A 303 -13.80 7.37 -8.81
C TRP A 303 -14.78 7.29 -9.97
N SER A 304 -14.34 7.60 -11.20
CA SER A 304 -15.16 7.46 -12.39
C SER A 304 -15.29 5.99 -12.86
N HIS A 305 -14.57 5.05 -12.24
CA HIS A 305 -14.51 3.65 -12.61
C HIS A 305 -14.95 2.72 -11.48
N LYS A 306 -15.58 1.60 -11.85
CA LYS A 306 -16.06 0.60 -10.89
C LYS A 306 -15.05 -0.51 -10.60
N CYS A 307 -14.11 -0.73 -11.50
CA CYS A 307 -13.16 -1.84 -11.44
C CYS A 307 -12.12 -1.68 -10.33
N VAL A 308 -11.81 -0.45 -9.87
CA VAL A 308 -10.75 -0.22 -8.87
C VAL A 308 -11.21 -0.67 -7.50
N VAL A 309 -10.45 -1.59 -6.90
CA VAL A 309 -10.76 -2.16 -5.58
C VAL A 309 -9.75 -1.73 -4.51
N CYS A 310 -8.51 -1.42 -4.90
CA CYS A 310 -7.48 -1.03 -3.93
C CYS A 310 -6.41 -0.15 -4.57
N PHE A 311 -5.84 0.75 -3.76
CA PHE A 311 -4.66 1.54 -4.05
C PHE A 311 -3.61 1.31 -2.97
N PHE A 312 -2.44 0.79 -3.35
CA PHE A 312 -1.29 0.60 -2.44
C PHE A 312 -0.25 1.69 -2.64
N ALA A 313 0.29 2.19 -1.53
CA ALA A 313 1.40 3.15 -1.53
C ALA A 313 2.39 2.89 -0.39
N GLY A 314 3.58 3.50 -0.50
CA GLY A 314 4.60 3.63 0.54
C GLY A 314 4.71 5.07 1.03
N HIS A 315 5.95 5.57 1.14
CA HIS A 315 6.30 6.95 1.44
C HIS A 315 5.92 7.45 2.85
N THR A 316 4.71 7.15 3.29
CA THR A 316 4.25 7.42 4.67
C THR A 316 4.70 6.27 5.56
N HIS A 317 5.85 6.39 6.20
CA HIS A 317 6.48 5.30 6.99
C HIS A 317 5.63 4.83 8.17
N ASP A 318 4.62 5.59 8.57
CA ASP A 318 3.66 5.22 9.61
C ASP A 318 2.58 4.25 9.12
N GLY A 319 2.52 4.06 7.81
CA GLY A 319 1.43 3.35 7.19
C GLY A 319 0.11 4.12 7.25
N GLY A 320 -0.96 3.47 6.85
CA GLY A 320 -2.30 4.03 6.93
C GLY A 320 -3.32 3.24 6.13
N TYR A 321 -4.59 3.43 6.47
CA TYR A 321 -5.68 2.77 5.78
C TYR A 321 -6.98 3.53 5.90
N SER A 322 -7.68 3.64 4.80
CA SER A 322 -9.08 4.09 4.76
C SER A 322 -9.78 3.50 3.54
N GLU A 323 -11.06 3.22 3.67
CA GLU A 323 -11.96 2.93 2.54
C GLU A 323 -12.64 4.23 2.14
N ASP A 324 -12.56 4.60 0.87
CA ASP A 324 -13.19 5.82 0.39
C ASP A 324 -14.70 5.66 0.12
N PRO A 325 -15.45 6.75 -0.10
CA PRO A 325 -16.90 6.69 -0.34
C PRO A 325 -17.32 5.89 -1.58
N TYR A 326 -16.36 5.57 -2.44
CA TYR A 326 -16.58 4.77 -3.65
C TYR A 326 -16.21 3.29 -3.46
N GLY A 327 -15.79 2.90 -2.25
CA GLY A 327 -15.42 1.53 -1.89
C GLY A 327 -14.04 1.12 -2.38
N VAL A 328 -13.15 2.07 -2.66
CA VAL A 328 -11.74 1.80 -2.94
C VAL A 328 -10.96 1.81 -1.62
N HIS A 329 -10.21 0.76 -1.39
CA HIS A 329 -9.35 0.65 -0.20
C HIS A 329 -7.99 1.31 -0.49
N HIS A 330 -7.64 2.34 0.29
CA HIS A 330 -6.34 2.99 0.24
C HIS A 330 -5.47 2.46 1.37
N VAL A 331 -4.35 1.81 1.02
CA VAL A 331 -3.45 1.12 1.95
C VAL A 331 -2.05 1.67 1.78
N ASN A 332 -1.53 2.31 2.81
CA ASN A 332 -0.12 2.70 2.87
C ASN A 332 0.61 1.72 3.78
N ILE A 333 1.69 1.14 3.27
CA ILE A 333 2.47 0.12 3.96
C ILE A 333 3.54 0.81 4.82
N GLU A 334 3.70 0.34 6.03
CA GLU A 334 4.68 0.82 7.00
C GLU A 334 6.11 0.64 6.48
N GLY A 335 6.94 1.68 6.65
CA GLY A 335 8.32 1.69 6.15
C GLY A 335 9.24 0.74 6.88
N VAL A 336 9.96 -0.09 6.12
CA VAL A 336 10.97 -1.02 6.66
C VAL A 336 12.07 -0.29 7.40
N ILE A 337 12.52 0.87 6.88
CA ILE A 337 13.63 1.66 7.45
C ILE A 337 13.42 2.05 8.92
N GLU A 338 12.20 2.28 9.35
CA GLU A 338 11.84 2.68 10.71
C GLU A 338 11.38 1.50 11.59
N THR A 339 11.66 0.28 11.14
CA THR A 339 11.29 -0.96 11.84
C THR A 339 12.44 -1.44 12.70
N ALA A 340 12.17 -1.63 13.99
CA ALA A 340 13.17 -2.11 14.95
C ALA A 340 13.67 -3.53 14.59
N PRO A 341 14.92 -3.88 14.96
CA PRO A 341 15.55 -5.15 14.62
C PRO A 341 14.78 -6.42 15.05
N ASP A 342 13.97 -6.33 16.08
CA ASP A 342 13.15 -7.40 16.65
C ASP A 342 11.72 -7.46 16.07
N SER A 343 11.43 -6.68 15.04
CA SER A 343 10.13 -6.63 14.38
C SER A 343 10.26 -6.88 12.87
N GLN A 344 9.18 -6.63 12.10
CA GLN A 344 9.11 -6.75 10.65
C GLN A 344 8.21 -5.64 10.08
N ALA A 345 8.24 -5.41 8.76
CA ALA A 345 7.30 -4.54 8.07
C ALA A 345 7.10 -5.01 6.62
N PHE A 346 6.26 -6.01 6.44
CA PHE A 346 5.81 -6.49 5.14
C PHE A 346 4.48 -7.22 5.29
N GLY A 347 3.85 -7.59 4.19
CA GLY A 347 2.63 -8.38 4.25
C GLY A 347 2.42 -9.27 3.05
N THR A 348 1.50 -10.23 3.19
CA THR A 348 0.97 -11.04 2.10
C THR A 348 -0.52 -10.71 1.93
N VAL A 349 -0.92 -10.33 0.73
CA VAL A 349 -2.31 -10.07 0.40
C VAL A 349 -2.91 -11.30 -0.24
N HIS A 350 -3.88 -11.90 0.42
CA HIS A 350 -4.66 -13.04 -0.06
C HIS A 350 -5.89 -12.53 -0.78
N VAL A 351 -6.06 -12.92 -2.04
CA VAL A 351 -7.14 -12.46 -2.91
C VAL A 351 -8.22 -13.53 -3.03
N TYR A 352 -9.45 -13.11 -2.78
CA TYR A 352 -10.66 -13.93 -2.86
C TYR A 352 -11.64 -13.33 -3.89
N PRO A 353 -12.71 -14.04 -4.27
CA PRO A 353 -13.69 -13.50 -5.20
C PRO A 353 -14.42 -12.23 -4.72
N ASP A 354 -14.57 -12.08 -3.40
CA ASP A 354 -15.38 -11.04 -2.73
C ASP A 354 -14.57 -10.04 -1.89
N LYS A 355 -13.28 -10.31 -1.66
CA LYS A 355 -12.41 -9.48 -0.80
C LYS A 355 -10.94 -9.71 -1.05
N MET A 356 -10.11 -8.85 -0.49
CA MET A 356 -8.70 -9.09 -0.20
C MET A 356 -8.47 -9.12 1.30
N MET A 357 -7.47 -9.89 1.75
CA MET A 357 -7.03 -9.94 3.14
C MET A 357 -5.52 -9.68 3.16
N LEU A 358 -5.10 -8.57 3.75
CA LEU A 358 -3.70 -8.31 4.06
C LEU A 358 -3.37 -9.02 5.37
N GLU A 359 -2.49 -10.01 5.31
CA GLU A 359 -1.84 -10.62 6.45
C GLU A 359 -0.51 -9.90 6.67
N GLY A 360 -0.48 -9.04 7.69
CA GLY A 360 0.68 -8.21 8.02
C GLY A 360 1.69 -8.91 8.92
N ARG A 361 2.91 -8.41 8.90
CA ARG A 361 3.99 -8.85 9.79
C ARG A 361 4.62 -7.66 10.51
N GLY A 362 4.72 -7.78 11.83
CA GLY A 362 5.33 -6.77 12.69
C GLY A 362 4.53 -5.48 12.72
N ARG A 363 5.03 -4.42 12.09
CA ARG A 363 4.37 -3.11 12.05
C ARG A 363 3.17 -3.05 11.11
N VAL A 364 3.12 -3.90 10.08
CA VAL A 364 2.00 -3.95 9.13
C VAL A 364 0.83 -4.68 9.76
N PRO A 365 -0.33 -4.04 9.99
CA PRO A 365 -1.49 -4.68 10.59
C PRO A 365 -2.30 -5.50 9.58
N ASP A 366 -3.01 -6.51 10.09
CA ASP A 366 -3.97 -7.27 9.29
C ASP A 366 -5.14 -6.40 8.87
N ARG A 367 -5.66 -6.63 7.63
CA ARG A 367 -6.82 -5.91 7.11
C ARG A 367 -7.69 -6.79 6.25
N ILE A 368 -9.00 -6.58 6.35
CA ILE A 368 -9.99 -7.19 5.46
C ILE A 368 -10.56 -6.07 4.59
N MET A 369 -10.44 -6.24 3.28
CA MET A 369 -10.84 -5.28 2.26
C MET A 369 -11.93 -5.91 1.40
N ASN A 370 -13.20 -5.68 1.77
CA ASN A 370 -14.34 -6.24 1.05
C ASN A 370 -14.57 -5.45 -0.23
N TYR A 371 -14.81 -6.13 -1.36
CA TYR A 371 -15.18 -5.43 -2.56
C TYR A 371 -16.60 -4.86 -2.43
N ARG A 372 -16.84 -3.68 -3.02
CA ARG A 372 -18.18 -3.13 -3.06
C ARG A 372 -19.14 -4.12 -3.72
N LYS A 373 -20.33 -4.23 -3.16
CA LYS A 373 -21.41 -5.01 -3.78
C LYS A 373 -21.91 -4.24 -5.00
N GLU A 374 -22.04 -4.93 -6.13
CA GLU A 374 -22.62 -4.38 -7.35
C GLU A 374 -24.08 -4.00 -7.15
#